data_259bab21710bdb190862ccf4ad36783d
#
_entry.id   259bab21710bdb190862ccf4ad36783d
#
_cell.length_a   1.000
_cell.length_b   1.000
_cell.length_c   1.000
_cell.angle_alpha   90.00
_cell.angle_beta   90.00
_cell.angle_gamma   90.00
#
_symmetry.space_group_name_H-M   'P 1'
#
loop_
_entity.id
_entity.type
_entity.pdbx_description
1 polymer ?
#
loop_
_entity_poly.entity_id
_entity_poly.type
_entity_poly.pdbx_seq_one_letter_code
_entity_poly.pdbx_strand_id
1 'polypeptide(L)'
;MQHLAQPLTADLQAALDRAQQEAARRQSVFVDVEHLLLGLLSQPDSPACRLLRSAQADPAALYQQVAAAVGVEREPPVTLKGYTRWATNALDRAAQTAHQLGHNVLDSRHLLLSLLDERDGAVHKALGTLSLAAEEVYADLRRQPPAPAVSAAPPPVTRKSSNGALDQLPEIVVIPSRRKARQPGQSTTRWGRWPWVLGGVALLIYLLAFLPGGSLFTFVFVLIGWVFSVTLHEFAHALVAYWGGDYTVKDKGYLSFNPLKYTHPMLSIGLPLLFLAMGGIGLPGGAVYIERHRLRSKWWSAAVSAAGPSANLLLAILLSLPFALGLVDTNVIEFSIWLGRSPEGTSIWQNAPLWSAVAFLIMLQVTAVCFNLLPIPPLDGFGVIEPLLDQRTRWQMLQIGSYGLFLVFLALWFVPPIANGFWNMIFDITHALQIPDELVREGFRNFMFWREPPS
;
A
#
# COMPACT_ATOMS: atom_id res chain seq x y z
N MET A 1 -18.87 -1.28 17.78
CA MET A 1 -19.42 -0.21 18.63
C MET A 1 -18.79 -0.11 20.03
N GLN A 2 -18.03 -1.05 20.52
CA GLN A 2 -17.38 -0.95 21.85
C GLN A 2 -16.19 0.04 21.91
N HIS A 3 -15.82 0.72 20.81
CA HIS A 3 -14.74 1.72 20.80
C HIS A 3 -15.23 3.18 20.87
N LEU A 4 -16.50 3.45 20.59
CA LEU A 4 -17.07 4.77 20.85
C LEU A 4 -17.32 4.88 22.36
N ALA A 5 -16.40 5.55 23.07
CA ALA A 5 -16.51 5.77 24.51
C ALA A 5 -17.71 6.65 24.88
N GLN A 6 -18.35 7.30 23.91
CA GLN A 6 -19.49 8.17 24.08
C GLN A 6 -20.80 7.49 23.67
N PRO A 7 -21.88 7.69 24.44
CA PRO A 7 -23.20 7.21 24.08
C PRO A 7 -23.70 7.92 22.81
N LEU A 8 -24.54 7.23 22.03
CA LEU A 8 -25.10 7.72 20.77
C LEU A 8 -26.52 8.25 20.97
N THR A 9 -26.90 9.26 20.17
CA THR A 9 -28.29 9.66 20.05
C THR A 9 -29.11 8.65 19.22
N ALA A 10 -30.42 8.65 19.35
CA ALA A 10 -31.30 7.73 18.62
C ALA A 10 -31.17 7.86 17.10
N ASP A 11 -31.06 9.10 16.62
CA ASP A 11 -30.91 9.39 15.19
C ASP A 11 -29.58 8.86 14.61
N LEU A 12 -28.47 8.99 15.35
CA LEU A 12 -27.21 8.45 14.91
C LEU A 12 -27.19 6.92 14.97
N GLN A 13 -27.78 6.32 16.01
CA GLN A 13 -27.90 4.86 16.08
C GLN A 13 -28.68 4.32 14.88
N ALA A 14 -29.86 4.92 14.58
CA ALA A 14 -30.64 4.53 13.43
C ALA A 14 -29.92 4.74 12.09
N ALA A 15 -29.09 5.79 11.97
CA ALA A 15 -28.27 6.02 10.78
C ALA A 15 -27.22 4.94 10.60
N LEU A 16 -26.57 4.50 11.68
CA LEU A 16 -25.57 3.42 11.63
C LEU A 16 -26.21 2.06 11.29
N ASP A 17 -27.39 1.76 11.83
CA ASP A 17 -28.12 0.54 11.52
C ASP A 17 -28.54 0.52 10.04
N ARG A 18 -28.98 1.67 9.50
CA ARG A 18 -29.25 1.82 8.07
C ARG A 18 -28.01 1.68 7.20
N ALA A 19 -26.89 2.27 7.61
CA ALA A 19 -25.61 2.12 6.89
C ALA A 19 -25.21 0.64 6.73
N GLN A 20 -25.43 -0.17 7.75
CA GLN A 20 -25.19 -1.62 7.69
C GLN A 20 -26.14 -2.31 6.71
N GLN A 21 -27.42 -1.96 6.73
CA GLN A 21 -28.40 -2.51 5.78
C GLN A 21 -28.06 -2.13 4.34
N GLU A 22 -27.66 -0.87 4.08
CA GLU A 22 -27.25 -0.40 2.76
C GLU A 22 -26.01 -1.17 2.25
N ALA A 23 -25.02 -1.37 3.10
CA ALA A 23 -23.83 -2.16 2.75
C ALA A 23 -24.20 -3.60 2.39
N ALA A 24 -25.01 -4.25 3.22
CA ALA A 24 -25.44 -5.64 3.00
C ALA A 24 -26.22 -5.82 1.69
N ARG A 25 -27.20 -4.94 1.42
CA ARG A 25 -28.02 -4.96 0.19
C ARG A 25 -27.21 -4.71 -1.07
N ARG A 26 -26.14 -3.91 -0.99
CA ARG A 26 -25.27 -3.58 -2.13
C ARG A 26 -24.09 -4.54 -2.29
N GLN A 27 -24.17 -5.71 -1.63
CA GLN A 27 -23.16 -6.77 -1.69
C GLN A 27 -21.75 -6.31 -1.20
N SER A 28 -21.70 -5.28 -0.37
CA SER A 28 -20.49 -4.86 0.31
C SER A 28 -20.32 -5.65 1.60
N VAL A 29 -19.20 -6.33 1.74
CA VAL A 29 -18.87 -7.13 2.93
C VAL A 29 -18.49 -6.24 4.13
N PHE A 30 -18.17 -4.96 3.86
CA PHE A 30 -17.80 -3.97 4.87
C PHE A 30 -18.64 -2.70 4.71
N VAL A 31 -18.95 -2.05 5.84
CA VAL A 31 -19.54 -0.72 5.85
C VAL A 31 -18.45 0.31 5.57
N ASP A 32 -18.61 1.13 4.52
CA ASP A 32 -17.71 2.21 4.16
C ASP A 32 -18.33 3.60 4.40
N VAL A 33 -17.59 4.68 4.16
CA VAL A 33 -18.03 6.07 4.36
C VAL A 33 -19.27 6.42 3.53
N GLU A 34 -19.37 5.87 2.32
CA GLU A 34 -20.57 6.02 1.47
C GLU A 34 -21.81 5.41 2.12
N HIS A 35 -21.68 4.25 2.74
CA HIS A 35 -22.78 3.61 3.46
C HIS A 35 -23.17 4.40 4.71
N LEU A 36 -22.17 5.02 5.41
CA LEU A 36 -22.45 5.93 6.53
C LEU A 36 -23.26 7.15 6.07
N LEU A 37 -22.90 7.74 4.92
CA LEU A 37 -23.64 8.86 4.36
C LEU A 37 -25.06 8.43 3.93
N LEU A 38 -25.22 7.28 3.25
CA LEU A 38 -26.56 6.76 2.91
C LEU A 38 -27.42 6.53 4.14
N GLY A 39 -26.84 5.95 5.20
CA GLY A 39 -27.53 5.77 6.47
C GLY A 39 -27.96 7.07 7.11
N LEU A 40 -27.12 8.10 7.09
CA LEU A 40 -27.41 9.43 7.60
C LEU A 40 -28.53 10.09 6.80
N LEU A 41 -28.45 10.06 5.46
CA LEU A 41 -29.45 10.66 4.56
C LEU A 41 -30.82 9.95 4.60
N SER A 42 -30.86 8.69 5.03
CA SER A 42 -32.12 7.93 5.22
C SER A 42 -32.95 8.37 6.40
N GLN A 43 -32.48 9.33 7.22
CA GLN A 43 -33.15 9.87 8.41
C GLN A 43 -33.61 11.32 8.16
N PRO A 44 -34.74 11.55 7.47
CA PRO A 44 -35.11 12.89 7.03
C PRO A 44 -35.23 13.91 8.17
N ASP A 45 -35.70 13.48 9.33
CA ASP A 45 -35.94 14.34 10.49
C ASP A 45 -34.70 14.49 11.41
N SER A 46 -33.57 13.88 11.05
CA SER A 46 -32.35 14.01 11.83
C SER A 46 -31.82 15.45 11.85
N PRO A 47 -31.10 15.86 12.91
CA PRO A 47 -30.44 17.15 12.96
C PRO A 47 -29.51 17.41 11.76
N ALA A 48 -28.77 16.40 11.30
CA ALA A 48 -27.92 16.50 10.13
C ALA A 48 -28.69 16.79 8.84
N CYS A 49 -29.81 16.09 8.60
CA CYS A 49 -30.66 16.35 7.42
C CYS A 49 -31.36 17.71 7.46
N ARG A 50 -31.68 18.22 8.63
CA ARG A 50 -32.22 19.60 8.79
C ARG A 50 -31.14 20.63 8.39
N LEU A 51 -29.90 20.44 8.80
CA LEU A 51 -28.79 21.30 8.37
C LEU A 51 -28.56 21.26 6.87
N LEU A 52 -28.59 20.08 6.25
CA LEU A 52 -28.49 19.97 4.78
C LEU A 52 -29.60 20.76 4.08
N ARG A 53 -30.82 20.68 4.56
CA ARG A 53 -31.96 21.49 3.99
C ARG A 53 -31.77 22.99 4.20
N SER A 54 -31.25 23.43 5.35
CA SER A 54 -30.95 24.85 5.56
C SER A 54 -29.89 25.38 4.62
N ALA A 55 -28.97 24.52 4.17
CA ALA A 55 -27.96 24.78 3.13
C ALA A 55 -28.51 24.55 1.70
N GLN A 56 -29.84 24.54 1.51
CA GLN A 56 -30.51 24.33 0.21
C GLN A 56 -30.21 23.00 -0.47
N ALA A 57 -29.71 22.01 0.28
CA ALA A 57 -29.48 20.67 -0.21
C ALA A 57 -30.66 19.74 0.06
N ASP A 58 -31.10 19.00 -0.95
CA ASP A 58 -32.11 17.97 -0.76
C ASP A 58 -31.48 16.65 -0.35
N PRO A 59 -31.70 16.16 0.89
CA PRO A 59 -31.14 14.87 1.34
C PRO A 59 -31.59 13.68 0.47
N ALA A 60 -32.78 13.73 -0.13
CA ALA A 60 -33.26 12.65 -0.99
C ALA A 60 -32.53 12.61 -2.33
N ALA A 61 -32.27 13.77 -2.93
CA ALA A 61 -31.45 13.87 -4.15
C ALA A 61 -29.99 13.41 -3.90
N LEU A 62 -29.38 13.82 -2.78
CA LEU A 62 -28.07 13.38 -2.35
C LEU A 62 -28.00 11.87 -2.12
N TYR A 63 -29.04 11.30 -1.48
CA TYR A 63 -29.15 9.86 -1.30
C TYR A 63 -29.10 9.13 -2.64
N GLN A 64 -29.88 9.54 -3.63
CA GLN A 64 -29.93 8.94 -4.96
C GLN A 64 -28.57 9.05 -5.68
N GLN A 65 -27.93 10.20 -5.57
CA GLN A 65 -26.61 10.43 -6.17
C GLN A 65 -25.53 9.47 -5.59
N VAL A 66 -25.48 9.34 -4.27
CA VAL A 66 -24.52 8.45 -3.60
C VAL A 66 -24.88 6.99 -3.86
N ALA A 67 -26.17 6.63 -3.81
CA ALA A 67 -26.66 5.30 -4.07
C ALA A 67 -26.31 4.81 -5.47
N ALA A 68 -26.42 5.67 -6.48
CA ALA A 68 -26.01 5.35 -7.85
C ALA A 68 -24.49 5.10 -8.00
N ALA A 69 -23.67 5.78 -7.19
CA ALA A 69 -22.21 5.61 -7.20
C ALA A 69 -21.74 4.33 -6.47
N VAL A 70 -22.48 3.90 -5.43
CA VAL A 70 -22.12 2.71 -4.63
C VAL A 70 -22.54 1.41 -5.30
N GLY A 71 -23.51 1.45 -6.22
CA GLY A 71 -23.98 0.29 -6.97
C GLY A 71 -25.42 -0.13 -6.66
N VAL A 72 -25.90 -1.09 -7.43
CA VAL A 72 -27.28 -1.56 -7.39
C VAL A 72 -27.50 -2.56 -6.25
N GLU A 73 -28.66 -2.50 -5.61
CA GLU A 73 -29.07 -3.49 -4.62
C GLU A 73 -29.22 -4.89 -5.26
N ARG A 74 -28.79 -5.92 -4.53
CA ARG A 74 -28.85 -7.32 -4.96
C ARG A 74 -29.31 -8.20 -3.80
N GLU A 75 -30.05 -9.24 -4.13
CA GLU A 75 -30.48 -10.24 -3.14
C GLU A 75 -29.79 -11.60 -3.42
N PRO A 76 -29.54 -12.41 -2.38
CA PRO A 76 -29.72 -12.10 -0.96
C PRO A 76 -28.65 -11.12 -0.43
N PRO A 77 -28.92 -10.36 0.65
CA PRO A 77 -27.94 -9.48 1.27
C PRO A 77 -26.77 -10.29 1.84
N VAL A 78 -25.55 -9.71 1.80
CA VAL A 78 -24.35 -10.37 2.32
C VAL A 78 -24.23 -10.19 3.83
N THR A 79 -23.56 -11.15 4.47
CA THR A 79 -23.14 -11.02 5.87
C THR A 79 -21.98 -10.03 5.98
N LEU A 80 -22.14 -9.00 6.81
CA LEU A 80 -21.12 -8.00 7.05
C LEU A 80 -19.97 -8.55 7.93
N LYS A 81 -18.75 -8.16 7.62
CA LYS A 81 -17.54 -8.46 8.43
C LYS A 81 -17.12 -7.30 9.34
N GLY A 82 -17.71 -6.12 9.18
CA GLY A 82 -17.43 -4.93 9.99
C GLY A 82 -17.40 -3.64 9.18
N TYR A 83 -16.66 -2.67 9.69
CA TYR A 83 -16.48 -1.36 9.07
C TYR A 83 -15.12 -1.30 8.36
N THR A 84 -15.06 -0.58 7.23
CA THR A 84 -13.76 -0.25 6.65
C THR A 84 -12.99 0.66 7.59
N ARG A 85 -11.69 0.77 7.37
CA ARG A 85 -10.86 1.72 8.10
C ARG A 85 -11.32 3.17 7.90
N TRP A 86 -11.81 3.50 6.72
CA TRP A 86 -12.34 4.82 6.39
C TRP A 86 -13.56 5.17 7.23
N ALA A 87 -14.54 4.26 7.26
CA ALA A 87 -15.72 4.41 8.08
C ALA A 87 -15.39 4.48 9.59
N THR A 88 -14.44 3.67 10.06
CA THR A 88 -13.96 3.73 11.45
C THR A 88 -13.29 5.07 11.75
N ASN A 89 -12.42 5.56 10.88
CA ASN A 89 -11.77 6.86 11.05
C ASN A 89 -12.79 8.02 11.03
N ALA A 90 -13.83 7.94 10.20
CA ALA A 90 -14.88 8.95 10.18
C ALA A 90 -15.67 9.00 11.52
N LEU A 91 -15.97 7.84 12.08
CA LEU A 91 -16.60 7.73 13.39
C LEU A 91 -15.67 8.21 14.53
N ASP A 92 -14.38 7.90 14.47
CA ASP A 92 -13.40 8.37 15.45
C ASP A 92 -13.22 9.89 15.39
N ARG A 93 -13.19 10.50 14.19
CA ARG A 93 -13.19 11.97 14.04
C ARG A 93 -14.45 12.61 14.59
N ALA A 94 -15.61 12.01 14.33
CA ALA A 94 -16.88 12.49 14.90
C ALA A 94 -16.83 12.47 16.44
N ALA A 95 -16.32 11.41 17.04
CA ALA A 95 -16.16 11.29 18.49
C ALA A 95 -15.14 12.29 19.06
N GLN A 96 -14.02 12.53 18.37
CA GLN A 96 -13.05 13.56 18.75
C GLN A 96 -13.64 14.96 18.72
N THR A 97 -14.44 15.28 17.69
CA THR A 97 -15.14 16.56 17.58
C THR A 97 -16.13 16.76 18.71
N ALA A 98 -16.92 15.74 19.05
CA ALA A 98 -17.83 15.79 20.20
C ALA A 98 -17.07 16.07 21.50
N HIS A 99 -15.95 15.39 21.72
CA HIS A 99 -15.10 15.63 22.89
C HIS A 99 -14.52 17.05 22.93
N GLN A 100 -14.06 17.59 21.80
CA GLN A 100 -13.53 18.95 21.68
C GLN A 100 -14.60 20.03 21.99
N LEU A 101 -15.86 19.74 21.65
CA LEU A 101 -16.99 20.61 21.94
C LEU A 101 -17.57 20.44 23.37
N GLY A 102 -17.02 19.50 24.15
CA GLY A 102 -17.53 19.18 25.49
C GLY A 102 -18.86 18.41 25.47
N HIS A 103 -19.20 17.78 24.36
CA HIS A 103 -20.42 16.99 24.25
C HIS A 103 -20.20 15.56 24.76
N ASN A 104 -21.06 15.11 25.66
CA ASN A 104 -21.00 13.75 26.23
C ASN A 104 -21.73 12.72 25.39
N VAL A 105 -22.38 13.13 24.31
CA VAL A 105 -23.20 12.29 23.42
C VAL A 105 -22.83 12.59 21.98
N LEU A 106 -22.77 11.57 21.16
CA LEU A 106 -22.51 11.67 19.72
C LEU A 106 -23.83 11.69 18.95
N ASP A 107 -24.02 12.67 18.06
CA ASP A 107 -25.20 12.79 17.20
C ASP A 107 -24.87 12.81 15.70
N SER A 108 -25.89 12.83 14.84
CA SER A 108 -25.76 12.79 13.39
C SER A 108 -24.97 13.99 12.80
N ARG A 109 -24.94 15.15 13.46
CA ARG A 109 -24.20 16.34 13.02
C ARG A 109 -22.70 16.15 13.17
N HIS A 110 -22.24 15.45 14.22
CA HIS A 110 -20.83 15.12 14.38
C HIS A 110 -20.36 14.18 13.26
N LEU A 111 -21.21 13.21 12.88
CA LEU A 111 -20.90 12.34 11.75
C LEU A 111 -20.92 13.13 10.43
N LEU A 112 -21.91 13.98 10.19
CA LEU A 112 -21.97 14.85 9.00
C LEU A 112 -20.69 15.69 8.87
N LEU A 113 -20.25 16.33 9.97
CA LEU A 113 -19.04 17.14 9.99
C LEU A 113 -17.80 16.32 9.61
N SER A 114 -17.70 15.11 10.15
CA SER A 114 -16.61 14.19 9.79
C SER A 114 -16.63 13.77 8.32
N LEU A 115 -17.83 13.60 7.72
CA LEU A 115 -18.00 13.25 6.30
C LEU A 115 -17.76 14.44 5.36
N LEU A 116 -18.01 15.69 5.80
CA LEU A 116 -17.64 16.90 5.05
C LEU A 116 -16.12 17.05 4.88
N ASP A 117 -15.32 16.46 5.77
CA ASP A 117 -13.85 16.46 5.69
C ASP A 117 -13.30 15.38 4.72
N GLU A 118 -14.15 14.51 4.17
CA GLU A 118 -13.74 13.55 3.15
C GLU A 118 -13.39 14.26 1.84
N ARG A 119 -12.19 13.95 1.29
CA ARG A 119 -11.64 14.66 0.13
C ARG A 119 -11.71 13.86 -1.16
N ASP A 120 -12.14 12.61 -1.09
CA ASP A 120 -12.17 11.68 -2.23
C ASP A 120 -13.48 10.86 -2.24
N GLY A 121 -13.75 10.21 -3.38
CA GLY A 121 -14.87 9.27 -3.52
C GLY A 121 -16.24 9.89 -3.78
N ALA A 122 -17.28 9.07 -3.63
CA ALA A 122 -18.66 9.48 -3.85
C ALA A 122 -19.18 10.46 -2.79
N VAL A 123 -18.69 10.35 -1.55
CA VAL A 123 -19.02 11.25 -0.44
C VAL A 123 -18.54 12.67 -0.75
N HIS A 124 -17.28 12.82 -1.16
CA HIS A 124 -16.73 14.13 -1.54
C HIS A 124 -17.48 14.74 -2.73
N LYS A 125 -17.82 13.95 -3.75
CA LYS A 125 -18.58 14.42 -4.91
C LYS A 125 -19.97 14.89 -4.52
N ALA A 126 -20.65 14.21 -3.60
CA ALA A 126 -21.98 14.55 -3.15
C ALA A 126 -21.99 15.78 -2.23
N LEU A 127 -21.07 15.85 -1.27
CA LEU A 127 -21.04 16.91 -0.25
C LEU A 127 -20.21 18.13 -0.70
N GLY A 128 -19.18 17.94 -1.54
CA GLY A 128 -18.28 19.02 -1.98
C GLY A 128 -18.93 20.02 -2.96
N THR A 129 -20.12 19.72 -3.51
CA THR A 129 -20.91 20.64 -4.33
C THR A 129 -21.85 21.52 -3.49
N LEU A 130 -21.97 21.23 -2.19
CA LEU A 130 -22.83 21.97 -1.30
C LEU A 130 -22.16 23.25 -0.82
N SER A 131 -22.96 24.28 -0.62
CA SER A 131 -22.53 25.52 0.04
C SER A 131 -22.40 25.39 1.57
N LEU A 132 -22.63 24.19 2.12
CA LEU A 132 -22.52 23.93 3.56
C LEU A 132 -21.05 23.90 3.99
N ALA A 133 -20.64 24.92 4.72
CA ALA A 133 -19.33 24.97 5.32
C ALA A 133 -19.28 24.20 6.65
N ALA A 134 -18.13 23.58 6.95
CA ALA A 134 -17.94 22.88 8.22
C ALA A 134 -18.17 23.82 9.44
N GLU A 135 -17.84 25.11 9.29
CA GLU A 135 -18.07 26.15 10.28
C GLU A 135 -19.55 26.33 10.65
N GLU A 136 -20.48 26.15 9.71
CA GLU A 136 -21.91 26.22 9.96
C GLU A 136 -22.39 25.06 10.83
N VAL A 137 -21.89 23.86 10.57
CA VAL A 137 -22.17 22.66 11.38
C VAL A 137 -21.58 22.82 12.80
N TYR A 138 -20.37 23.36 12.91
CA TYR A 138 -19.76 23.68 14.21
C TYR A 138 -20.58 24.75 14.97
N ALA A 139 -21.05 25.78 14.28
CA ALA A 139 -21.88 26.81 14.89
C ALA A 139 -23.20 26.25 15.40
N ASP A 140 -23.84 25.35 14.65
CA ASP A 140 -25.09 24.69 15.04
C ASP A 140 -24.88 23.78 16.27
N LEU A 141 -23.83 22.97 16.26
CA LEU A 141 -23.46 22.10 17.39
C LEU A 141 -23.22 22.89 18.69
N ARG A 142 -22.63 24.11 18.59
CA ARG A 142 -22.44 25.00 19.74
C ARG A 142 -23.72 25.63 20.23
N ARG A 143 -24.64 25.95 19.32
CA ARG A 143 -25.93 26.58 19.66
C ARG A 143 -26.96 25.59 20.23
N GLN A 144 -26.94 24.37 19.71
CA GLN A 144 -27.90 23.32 20.07
C GLN A 144 -27.11 22.06 20.45
N PRO A 145 -26.78 21.86 21.72
CA PRO A 145 -26.07 20.65 22.14
C PRO A 145 -26.91 19.39 21.83
N PRO A 146 -26.28 18.21 21.67
CA PRO A 146 -26.99 16.97 21.36
C PRO A 146 -28.08 16.64 22.37
N ALA A 147 -29.17 16.00 21.86
CA ALA A 147 -30.18 15.43 22.74
C ALA A 147 -29.57 14.35 23.65
N PRO A 148 -30.13 14.12 24.84
CA PRO A 148 -29.62 13.09 25.74
C PRO A 148 -29.59 11.72 25.06
N ALA A 149 -28.56 10.88 25.42
CA ALA A 149 -28.46 9.53 24.91
C ALA A 149 -29.70 8.72 25.24
N VAL A 150 -30.09 7.84 24.30
CA VAL A 150 -31.07 6.80 24.62
C VAL A 150 -30.41 5.87 25.67
N SER A 151 -30.94 5.94 26.90
CA SER A 151 -30.60 4.97 27.91
C SER A 151 -31.00 3.60 27.38
N ALA A 152 -30.04 2.73 27.12
CA ALA A 152 -30.31 1.32 26.85
C ALA A 152 -30.98 0.73 28.10
N ALA A 153 -32.30 0.73 28.13
CA ALA A 153 -33.02 -0.07 29.11
C ALA A 153 -32.65 -1.53 28.86
N PRO A 154 -32.31 -2.31 29.90
CA PRO A 154 -32.08 -3.73 29.73
C PRO A 154 -33.33 -4.37 29.10
N PRO A 155 -33.23 -5.27 28.11
CA PRO A 155 -34.37 -5.88 27.48
C PRO A 155 -35.17 -6.64 28.53
N PRO A 156 -36.52 -6.54 28.52
CA PRO A 156 -37.37 -7.32 29.42
C PRO A 156 -37.20 -8.79 29.09
N VAL A 157 -36.86 -9.59 30.09
CA VAL A 157 -36.81 -11.04 30.01
C VAL A 157 -38.24 -11.56 29.83
N THR A 158 -38.66 -11.82 28.59
CA THR A 158 -39.90 -12.56 28.30
C THR A 158 -39.53 -13.90 27.69
N ARG A 159 -39.97 -14.94 28.39
CA ARG A 159 -39.95 -16.35 27.99
C ARG A 159 -40.80 -16.60 26.73
N LYS A 160 -40.20 -17.37 25.82
CA LYS A 160 -40.76 -18.30 24.83
C LYS A 160 -42.00 -17.87 24.03
N SER A 161 -41.75 -17.68 22.72
CA SER A 161 -42.62 -18.34 21.74
C SER A 161 -41.85 -18.58 20.45
N SER A 162 -41.97 -19.79 19.93
CA SER A 162 -41.43 -20.32 18.71
C SER A 162 -41.99 -19.60 17.49
N ASN A 163 -41.12 -19.15 16.60
CA ASN A 163 -41.16 -19.21 15.13
C ASN A 163 -40.46 -18.01 14.50
N GLY A 164 -39.54 -18.31 13.61
CA GLY A 164 -39.09 -17.35 12.58
C GLY A 164 -37.63 -16.99 12.61
N ALA A 165 -36.92 -17.47 11.66
CA ALA A 165 -35.53 -17.42 11.30
C ALA A 165 -34.92 -16.02 11.04
N LEU A 166 -35.05 -15.07 11.98
CA LEU A 166 -34.48 -13.70 11.83
C LEU A 166 -33.72 -13.19 13.06
N ASP A 167 -33.55 -14.02 14.12
CA ASP A 167 -32.95 -13.58 15.40
C ASP A 167 -31.48 -14.00 15.60
N GLN A 168 -30.76 -14.28 14.52
CA GLN A 168 -29.32 -14.54 14.59
C GLN A 168 -28.57 -13.60 13.65
N LEU A 169 -28.56 -12.31 13.96
CA LEU A 169 -27.52 -11.43 13.46
C LEU A 169 -26.25 -11.74 14.26
N PRO A 170 -25.14 -12.10 13.59
CA PRO A 170 -23.89 -12.39 14.29
C PRO A 170 -23.40 -11.12 15.00
N GLU A 171 -23.02 -11.33 16.25
CA GLU A 171 -22.29 -10.37 17.06
C GLU A 171 -21.14 -9.77 16.24
N ILE A 172 -21.06 -8.45 16.17
CA ILE A 172 -20.06 -7.74 15.39
C ILE A 172 -18.69 -8.12 15.92
N VAL A 173 -18.00 -9.01 15.23
CA VAL A 173 -16.59 -9.30 15.52
C VAL A 173 -15.76 -8.11 15.02
N VAL A 174 -15.65 -7.11 15.87
CA VAL A 174 -14.58 -6.11 15.75
C VAL A 174 -13.30 -6.87 16.09
N ILE A 175 -12.45 -7.10 15.09
CA ILE A 175 -11.11 -7.64 15.33
C ILE A 175 -10.40 -6.61 16.22
N PRO A 176 -10.14 -6.89 17.50
CA PRO A 176 -9.46 -5.95 18.35
C PRO A 176 -8.04 -5.80 17.83
N SER A 177 -7.68 -4.59 17.40
CA SER A 177 -6.27 -4.24 17.34
C SER A 177 -5.75 -4.43 18.77
N ARG A 178 -4.95 -5.45 19.00
CA ARG A 178 -4.27 -5.70 20.29
C ARG A 178 -3.30 -4.54 20.57
N ARG A 179 -3.84 -3.39 20.94
CA ARG A 179 -3.10 -2.42 21.74
C ARG A 179 -3.13 -2.92 23.17
N LYS A 180 -2.14 -3.70 23.57
CA LYS A 180 -1.75 -3.79 24.98
C LYS A 180 -1.53 -2.35 25.43
N ALA A 181 -2.31 -1.90 26.41
CA ALA A 181 -2.05 -0.68 27.13
C ALA A 181 -0.58 -0.73 27.59
N ARG A 182 0.24 0.16 27.04
CA ARG A 182 1.65 0.27 27.37
C ARG A 182 1.72 0.97 28.72
N GLN A 183 2.03 0.24 29.75
CA GLN A 183 2.42 0.83 31.03
C GLN A 183 3.60 1.79 30.78
N PRO A 184 3.58 3.02 31.35
CA PRO A 184 4.70 3.91 31.23
C PRO A 184 5.83 3.41 32.14
N GLY A 185 6.92 3.00 31.55
CA GLY A 185 8.14 2.64 32.25
C GLY A 185 8.71 1.27 31.93
N GLN A 186 9.08 1.04 30.68
CA GLN A 186 10.19 0.14 30.33
C GLN A 186 10.61 0.46 28.88
N SER A 187 11.57 1.35 28.73
CA SER A 187 12.36 1.48 27.51
C SER A 187 13.37 0.33 27.45
N THR A 188 12.92 -0.85 27.15
CA THR A 188 13.81 -1.86 26.59
C THR A 188 13.76 -1.67 25.08
N THR A 189 14.82 -1.15 24.51
CA THR A 189 15.18 -1.30 23.09
C THR A 189 15.21 -2.79 22.80
N ARG A 190 14.06 -3.34 22.51
CA ARG A 190 13.94 -4.68 21.97
C ARG A 190 14.47 -4.62 20.54
N TRP A 191 15.79 -4.71 20.39
CA TRP A 191 16.40 -5.20 19.18
C TRP A 191 15.77 -6.56 18.94
N GLY A 192 14.79 -6.62 18.02
CA GLY A 192 14.05 -7.83 17.76
C GLY A 192 15.00 -8.94 17.29
N ARG A 193 14.47 -10.11 17.03
CA ARG A 193 15.19 -11.28 16.48
C ARG A 193 15.93 -11.02 15.16
N TRP A 194 15.84 -9.81 14.58
CA TRP A 194 16.43 -9.41 13.32
C TRP A 194 17.95 -9.57 13.21
N PRO A 195 18.77 -9.21 14.23
CA PRO A 195 20.22 -9.44 14.12
C PRO A 195 20.55 -10.92 13.96
N TRP A 196 19.82 -11.80 14.62
CA TRP A 196 19.99 -13.25 14.52
C TRP A 196 19.50 -13.80 13.17
N VAL A 197 18.43 -13.25 12.63
CA VAL A 197 17.92 -13.59 11.29
C VAL A 197 18.92 -13.13 10.23
N LEU A 198 19.40 -11.89 10.31
CA LEU A 198 20.42 -11.38 9.39
C LEU A 198 21.72 -12.16 9.51
N GLY A 199 22.15 -12.49 10.73
CA GLY A 199 23.34 -13.33 10.96
C GLY A 199 23.17 -14.75 10.40
N GLY A 200 22.00 -15.35 10.57
CA GLY A 200 21.68 -16.66 10.00
C GLY A 200 21.65 -16.66 8.48
N VAL A 201 21.06 -15.61 7.88
CA VAL A 201 21.05 -15.42 6.41
C VAL A 201 22.46 -15.19 5.89
N ALA A 202 23.27 -14.35 6.54
CA ALA A 202 24.65 -14.11 6.15
C ALA A 202 25.50 -15.39 6.26
N LEU A 203 25.31 -16.17 7.32
CA LEU A 203 25.98 -17.47 7.48
C LEU A 203 25.55 -18.46 6.40
N LEU A 204 24.24 -18.52 6.08
CA LEU A 204 23.72 -19.38 5.01
C LEU A 204 24.33 -18.99 3.66
N ILE A 205 24.36 -17.70 3.34
CA ILE A 205 24.98 -17.18 2.12
C ILE A 205 26.47 -17.55 2.10
N TYR A 206 27.16 -17.35 3.21
CA TYR A 206 28.58 -17.72 3.35
C TYR A 206 28.80 -19.22 3.11
N LEU A 207 28.02 -20.08 3.76
CA LEU A 207 28.14 -21.54 3.59
C LEU A 207 27.83 -21.97 2.15
N LEU A 208 26.80 -21.39 1.53
CA LEU A 208 26.44 -21.69 0.14
C LEU A 208 27.49 -21.23 -0.86
N ALA A 209 28.24 -20.16 -0.56
CA ALA A 209 29.32 -19.65 -1.43
C ALA A 209 30.50 -20.64 -1.59
N PHE A 210 30.63 -21.56 -0.64
CA PHE A 210 31.70 -22.59 -0.66
C PHE A 210 31.21 -23.98 -1.06
N LEU A 211 29.90 -24.13 -1.42
CA LEU A 211 29.40 -25.40 -1.94
C LEU A 211 29.76 -25.56 -3.43
N PRO A 212 30.15 -26.76 -3.88
CA PRO A 212 30.30 -27.04 -5.30
C PRO A 212 28.94 -26.91 -6.01
N GLY A 213 28.93 -26.21 -7.14
CA GLY A 213 27.70 -25.96 -7.92
C GLY A 213 27.13 -24.55 -7.74
N GLY A 214 27.84 -23.52 -8.20
CA GLY A 214 27.54 -22.10 -8.04
C GLY A 214 26.12 -21.64 -8.40
N SER A 215 25.36 -22.47 -9.13
CA SER A 215 24.01 -22.13 -9.59
C SER A 215 22.99 -22.01 -8.44
N LEU A 216 22.97 -22.97 -7.50
CA LEU A 216 22.06 -22.90 -6.35
C LEU A 216 22.41 -21.70 -5.45
N PHE A 217 23.72 -21.46 -5.24
CA PHE A 217 24.18 -20.28 -4.52
C PHE A 217 23.68 -18.99 -5.19
N THR A 218 23.94 -18.85 -6.50
CA THR A 218 23.51 -17.67 -7.27
C THR A 218 22.01 -17.46 -7.19
N PHE A 219 21.22 -18.53 -7.34
CA PHE A 219 19.78 -18.46 -7.22
C PHE A 219 19.32 -17.94 -5.87
N VAL A 220 19.78 -18.53 -4.77
CA VAL A 220 19.41 -18.16 -3.42
C VAL A 220 19.89 -16.74 -3.08
N PHE A 221 21.11 -16.39 -3.46
CA PHE A 221 21.69 -15.06 -3.23
C PHE A 221 20.87 -13.98 -3.95
N VAL A 222 20.60 -14.16 -5.24
CA VAL A 222 19.81 -13.19 -6.04
C VAL A 222 18.39 -13.09 -5.53
N LEU A 223 17.76 -14.21 -5.16
CA LEU A 223 16.42 -14.23 -4.61
C LEU A 223 16.30 -13.40 -3.31
N ILE A 224 17.21 -13.64 -2.37
CA ILE A 224 17.25 -12.91 -1.09
C ILE A 224 17.58 -11.44 -1.35
N GLY A 225 18.58 -11.15 -2.19
CA GLY A 225 18.95 -9.79 -2.57
C GLY A 225 17.83 -9.04 -3.25
N TRP A 226 17.05 -9.71 -4.09
CA TRP A 226 15.88 -9.11 -4.75
C TRP A 226 14.74 -8.80 -3.75
N VAL A 227 14.41 -9.73 -2.86
CA VAL A 227 13.40 -9.48 -1.81
C VAL A 227 13.83 -8.34 -0.89
N PHE A 228 15.10 -8.28 -0.54
CA PHE A 228 15.67 -7.16 0.22
C PHE A 228 15.54 -5.84 -0.54
N SER A 229 15.86 -5.84 -1.83
CA SER A 229 15.78 -4.68 -2.71
C SER A 229 14.34 -4.13 -2.81
N VAL A 230 13.36 -5.00 -3.07
CA VAL A 230 11.94 -4.61 -3.10
C VAL A 230 11.51 -4.04 -1.73
N THR A 231 11.94 -4.67 -0.65
CA THR A 231 11.64 -4.19 0.72
C THR A 231 12.25 -2.81 0.97
N LEU A 232 13.48 -2.57 0.51
CA LEU A 232 14.18 -1.28 0.63
C LEU A 232 13.46 -0.20 -0.20
N HIS A 233 13.04 -0.53 -1.41
CA HIS A 233 12.28 0.34 -2.31
C HIS A 233 10.98 0.82 -1.65
N GLU A 234 10.15 -0.11 -1.14
CA GLU A 234 8.90 0.22 -0.46
C GLU A 234 9.13 1.00 0.84
N PHE A 235 10.17 0.62 1.58
CA PHE A 235 10.56 1.35 2.79
C PHE A 235 10.95 2.80 2.48
N ALA A 236 11.65 3.05 1.38
CA ALA A 236 12.04 4.39 0.98
C ALA A 236 10.82 5.26 0.65
N HIS A 237 9.83 4.74 -0.07
CA HIS A 237 8.55 5.42 -0.29
C HIS A 237 7.87 5.79 1.03
N ALA A 238 7.76 4.83 1.96
CA ALA A 238 7.14 5.05 3.26
C ALA A 238 7.91 6.08 4.11
N LEU A 239 9.24 6.05 4.08
CA LEU A 239 10.08 6.97 4.84
C LEU A 239 9.93 8.41 4.35
N VAL A 240 9.97 8.62 3.03
CA VAL A 240 9.80 9.95 2.45
C VAL A 240 8.35 10.44 2.62
N ALA A 241 7.35 9.57 2.54
CA ALA A 241 5.96 9.91 2.86
C ALA A 241 5.79 10.35 4.33
N TYR A 242 6.45 9.66 5.25
CA TYR A 242 6.46 10.04 6.67
C TYR A 242 7.05 11.45 6.87
N TRP A 243 8.20 11.73 6.24
CA TRP A 243 8.80 13.07 6.27
C TRP A 243 7.93 14.11 5.57
N GLY A 244 7.20 13.70 4.53
CA GLY A 244 6.26 14.54 3.78
C GLY A 244 4.98 14.89 4.53
N GLY A 245 4.67 14.22 5.66
CA GLY A 245 3.51 14.49 6.50
C GLY A 245 2.50 13.35 6.61
N ASP A 246 2.66 12.26 5.83
CA ASP A 246 1.83 11.08 6.00
C ASP A 246 2.31 10.19 7.15
N TYR A 247 1.89 10.52 8.36
CA TYR A 247 2.25 9.75 9.55
C TYR A 247 1.53 8.38 9.62
N THR A 248 0.51 8.15 8.78
CA THR A 248 -0.24 6.87 8.79
C THR A 248 0.61 5.68 8.34
N VAL A 249 1.67 5.90 7.55
CA VAL A 249 2.63 4.86 7.13
C VAL A 249 3.32 4.19 8.33
N LYS A 250 3.49 4.92 9.45
CA LYS A 250 4.02 4.37 10.70
C LYS A 250 3.01 3.44 11.37
N ASP A 251 1.75 3.85 11.44
CA ASP A 251 0.68 3.06 12.06
C ASP A 251 0.37 1.81 11.24
N LYS A 252 0.47 1.90 9.91
CA LYS A 252 0.39 0.78 8.96
C LYS A 252 1.57 -0.19 9.09
N GLY A 253 2.65 0.24 9.79
CA GLY A 253 3.86 -0.55 10.01
C GLY A 253 4.79 -0.61 8.80
N TYR A 254 4.64 0.28 7.82
CA TYR A 254 5.47 0.35 6.61
C TYR A 254 6.90 0.85 6.89
N LEU A 255 7.14 1.50 8.03
CA LEU A 255 8.49 1.85 8.50
C LEU A 255 9.20 0.68 9.21
N SER A 256 8.85 -0.56 8.86
CA SER A 256 9.55 -1.75 9.32
C SER A 256 10.05 -2.53 8.10
N PHE A 257 11.27 -3.04 8.14
CA PHE A 257 11.82 -3.93 7.12
C PHE A 257 11.14 -5.31 7.15
N ASN A 258 9.80 -5.33 7.07
CA ASN A 258 9.03 -6.56 7.04
C ASN A 258 8.18 -6.61 5.76
N PRO A 259 8.61 -7.36 4.74
CA PRO A 259 7.92 -7.43 3.46
C PRO A 259 6.47 -7.93 3.56
N LEU A 260 6.14 -8.70 4.61
CA LEU A 260 4.79 -9.22 4.84
C LEU A 260 3.77 -8.15 5.29
N LYS A 261 4.24 -6.95 5.62
CA LYS A 261 3.35 -5.81 5.97
C LYS A 261 2.96 -4.95 4.79
N TYR A 262 3.65 -5.10 3.66
CA TYR A 262 3.29 -4.43 2.41
C TYR A 262 2.09 -5.13 1.77
N THR A 263 1.26 -4.40 1.07
CA THR A 263 -0.17 -4.64 0.84
C THR A 263 -0.62 -6.03 0.35
N HIS A 264 0.13 -6.72 -0.46
CA HIS A 264 -0.19 -8.09 -0.89
C HIS A 264 1.10 -8.87 -1.15
N PRO A 265 1.58 -9.68 -0.20
CA PRO A 265 2.84 -10.43 -0.36
C PRO A 265 2.91 -11.22 -1.67
N MET A 266 1.77 -11.78 -2.12
CA MET A 266 1.70 -12.53 -3.36
C MET A 266 1.92 -11.65 -4.60
N LEU A 267 1.37 -10.43 -4.63
CA LEU A 267 1.56 -9.49 -5.73
C LEU A 267 2.89 -8.74 -5.62
N SER A 268 3.32 -8.45 -4.39
CA SER A 268 4.52 -7.63 -4.15
C SER A 268 5.81 -8.41 -4.27
N ILE A 269 5.78 -9.71 -4.00
CA ILE A 269 6.96 -10.59 -4.02
C ILE A 269 6.75 -11.74 -5.00
N GLY A 270 5.61 -12.43 -4.92
CA GLY A 270 5.35 -13.64 -5.70
C GLY A 270 5.30 -13.38 -7.20
N LEU A 271 4.60 -12.34 -7.65
CA LEU A 271 4.51 -12.00 -9.07
C LEU A 271 5.86 -11.56 -9.66
N PRO A 272 6.64 -10.66 -9.06
CA PRO A 272 7.99 -10.34 -9.52
C PRO A 272 8.92 -11.54 -9.57
N LEU A 273 8.86 -12.41 -8.57
CA LEU A 273 9.66 -13.64 -8.56
C LEU A 273 9.25 -14.61 -9.67
N LEU A 274 7.95 -14.73 -9.94
CA LEU A 274 7.46 -15.54 -11.06
C LEU A 274 8.00 -15.00 -12.38
N PHE A 275 7.93 -13.70 -12.64
CA PHE A 275 8.46 -13.09 -13.85
C PHE A 275 9.99 -13.25 -13.95
N LEU A 276 10.70 -13.07 -12.85
CA LEU A 276 12.14 -13.30 -12.79
C LEU A 276 12.46 -14.78 -13.08
N ALA A 277 11.72 -15.71 -12.50
CA ALA A 277 11.87 -17.16 -12.78
C ALA A 277 11.52 -17.55 -14.22
N MET A 278 10.64 -16.81 -14.89
CA MET A 278 10.38 -16.99 -16.30
C MET A 278 11.48 -16.42 -17.21
N GLY A 279 12.51 -15.80 -16.65
CA GLY A 279 13.60 -15.14 -17.38
C GLY A 279 13.20 -13.78 -17.92
N GLY A 280 12.18 -13.20 -17.33
CA GLY A 280 11.69 -11.88 -17.67
C GLY A 280 12.37 -10.78 -16.86
N ILE A 281 11.84 -9.57 -17.00
CA ILE A 281 12.26 -8.38 -16.27
C ILE A 281 11.87 -8.55 -14.81
N GLY A 282 12.78 -8.23 -13.88
CA GLY A 282 12.45 -8.12 -12.47
C GLY A 282 11.42 -7.01 -12.29
N LEU A 283 10.14 -7.39 -12.12
CA LEU A 283 9.07 -6.43 -11.95
C LEU A 283 9.19 -5.75 -10.59
N PRO A 284 8.91 -4.44 -10.53
CA PRO A 284 8.63 -3.80 -9.26
C PRO A 284 7.40 -4.48 -8.66
N GLY A 285 7.54 -4.98 -7.46
CA GLY A 285 6.42 -5.56 -6.73
C GLY A 285 6.32 -4.84 -5.41
N GLY A 286 5.11 -4.54 -5.01
CA GLY A 286 4.84 -3.83 -3.77
C GLY A 286 4.02 -2.59 -4.04
N ALA A 287 3.15 -2.24 -3.12
CA ALA A 287 2.50 -0.96 -3.11
C ALA A 287 2.30 -0.55 -1.66
N VAL A 288 3.12 0.37 -1.20
CA VAL A 288 2.85 1.10 0.03
C VAL A 288 1.68 2.03 -0.23
N TYR A 289 0.57 1.81 0.48
CA TYR A 289 -0.56 2.72 0.39
C TYR A 289 -0.27 4.03 1.13
N ILE A 290 0.04 5.08 0.37
CA ILE A 290 0.39 6.42 0.86
C ILE A 290 -0.83 7.33 0.72
N GLU A 291 -1.16 8.05 1.78
CA GLU A 291 -2.25 9.02 1.80
C GLU A 291 -1.75 10.36 1.24
N ARG A 292 -1.72 10.48 -0.11
CA ARG A 292 -1.13 11.63 -0.82
C ARG A 292 -1.74 12.97 -0.41
N HIS A 293 -3.01 12.99 0.04
CA HIS A 293 -3.67 14.20 0.54
C HIS A 293 -3.09 14.72 1.86
N ARG A 294 -2.37 13.88 2.62
CA ARG A 294 -1.69 14.29 3.86
C ARG A 294 -0.31 14.89 3.62
N LEU A 295 0.21 14.77 2.42
CA LEU A 295 1.52 15.30 2.09
C LEU A 295 1.46 16.84 2.05
N ARG A 296 2.49 17.49 2.57
CA ARG A 296 2.60 18.95 2.70
C ARG A 296 2.47 19.69 1.37
N SER A 297 2.82 19.07 0.25
CA SER A 297 2.69 19.65 -1.09
C SER A 297 2.74 18.57 -2.17
N LYS A 298 2.34 18.96 -3.40
CA LYS A 298 2.47 18.11 -4.60
C LYS A 298 3.90 17.68 -4.88
N TRP A 299 4.89 18.47 -4.49
CA TRP A 299 6.31 18.14 -4.66
C TRP A 299 6.76 17.03 -3.70
N TRP A 300 6.16 16.94 -2.52
CA TRP A 300 6.36 15.79 -1.64
C TRP A 300 5.81 14.51 -2.26
N SER A 301 4.70 14.59 -3.02
CA SER A 301 4.19 13.42 -3.77
C SER A 301 5.20 12.94 -4.81
N ALA A 302 5.83 13.86 -5.56
CA ALA A 302 6.91 13.53 -6.49
C ALA A 302 8.14 12.93 -5.79
N ALA A 303 8.56 13.53 -4.67
CA ALA A 303 9.68 13.02 -3.88
C ALA A 303 9.41 11.61 -3.33
N VAL A 304 8.19 11.34 -2.89
CA VAL A 304 7.76 10.00 -2.48
C VAL A 304 7.90 9.02 -3.65
N SER A 305 7.39 9.37 -4.83
CA SER A 305 7.49 8.50 -6.01
C SER A 305 8.95 8.30 -6.47
N ALA A 306 9.82 9.29 -6.34
CA ALA A 306 11.24 9.15 -6.66
C ALA A 306 12.03 8.31 -5.64
N ALA A 307 11.53 8.17 -4.41
CA ALA A 307 12.29 7.57 -3.31
C ALA A 307 12.63 6.09 -3.53
N GLY A 308 11.68 5.30 -4.05
CA GLY A 308 11.89 3.87 -4.35
C GLY A 308 12.99 3.66 -5.40
N PRO A 309 12.85 4.22 -6.61
CA PRO A 309 13.89 4.15 -7.63
C PRO A 309 15.25 4.68 -7.15
N SER A 310 15.27 5.74 -6.35
CA SER A 310 16.52 6.28 -5.76
C SER A 310 17.18 5.28 -4.79
N ALA A 311 16.39 4.54 -4.02
CA ALA A 311 16.91 3.50 -3.13
C ALA A 311 17.55 2.34 -3.92
N ASN A 312 16.93 1.91 -5.03
CA ASN A 312 17.48 0.90 -5.92
C ASN A 312 18.78 1.39 -6.59
N LEU A 313 18.80 2.65 -7.05
CA LEU A 313 20.01 3.25 -7.63
C LEU A 313 21.14 3.30 -6.61
N LEU A 314 20.86 3.73 -5.37
CA LEU A 314 21.86 3.74 -4.30
C LEU A 314 22.37 2.33 -4.02
N LEU A 315 21.47 1.33 -3.98
CA LEU A 315 21.87 -0.07 -3.79
C LEU A 315 22.75 -0.56 -4.94
N ALA A 316 22.42 -0.25 -6.21
CA ALA A 316 23.26 -0.58 -7.36
C ALA A 316 24.66 0.02 -7.24
N ILE A 317 24.76 1.31 -6.88
CA ILE A 317 26.04 1.99 -6.66
C ILE A 317 26.82 1.34 -5.52
N LEU A 318 26.19 1.05 -4.38
CA LEU A 318 26.88 0.42 -3.25
C LEU A 318 27.40 -0.97 -3.59
N LEU A 319 26.62 -1.77 -4.32
CA LEU A 319 27.04 -3.11 -4.76
C LEU A 319 28.15 -3.06 -5.83
N SER A 320 28.24 -1.98 -6.61
CA SER A 320 29.27 -1.81 -7.64
C SER A 320 30.61 -1.32 -7.09
N LEU A 321 30.67 -0.80 -5.86
CA LEU A 321 31.92 -0.27 -5.27
C LEU A 321 33.09 -1.24 -5.31
N PRO A 322 32.97 -2.54 -5.02
CA PRO A 322 34.12 -3.48 -5.12
C PRO A 322 34.70 -3.55 -6.53
N PHE A 323 33.87 -3.46 -7.57
CA PHE A 323 34.33 -3.43 -8.96
C PHE A 323 35.01 -2.11 -9.29
N ALA A 324 34.36 -0.99 -8.96
CA ALA A 324 34.89 0.35 -9.21
C ALA A 324 36.22 0.63 -8.48
N LEU A 325 36.42 0.03 -7.32
CA LEU A 325 37.67 0.13 -6.55
C LEU A 325 38.74 -0.88 -6.97
N GLY A 326 38.46 -1.72 -7.98
CA GLY A 326 39.40 -2.74 -8.45
C GLY A 326 39.71 -3.85 -7.43
N LEU A 327 38.80 -4.07 -6.46
CA LEU A 327 38.99 -5.14 -5.47
C LEU A 327 38.63 -6.50 -6.04
N VAL A 328 37.75 -6.54 -7.05
CA VAL A 328 37.33 -7.75 -7.76
C VAL A 328 38.27 -7.98 -8.93
N ASP A 329 38.92 -9.12 -8.96
CA ASP A 329 39.81 -9.52 -10.07
C ASP A 329 38.97 -10.07 -11.24
N THR A 330 38.38 -9.16 -12.01
CA THR A 330 37.48 -9.48 -13.11
C THR A 330 38.17 -10.32 -14.19
N ASN A 331 39.44 -10.08 -14.48
CA ASN A 331 40.21 -10.84 -15.49
C ASN A 331 40.34 -12.31 -15.10
N VAL A 332 40.66 -12.58 -13.83
CA VAL A 332 40.76 -13.95 -13.31
C VAL A 332 39.42 -14.65 -13.31
N ILE A 333 38.35 -13.91 -12.97
CA ILE A 333 36.99 -14.47 -12.94
C ILE A 333 36.51 -14.78 -14.36
N GLU A 334 36.67 -13.87 -15.31
CA GLU A 334 36.30 -14.07 -16.72
C GLU A 334 37.08 -15.25 -17.34
N PHE A 335 38.38 -15.31 -17.09
CA PHE A 335 39.19 -16.43 -17.53
C PHE A 335 38.74 -17.76 -16.93
N SER A 336 38.35 -17.78 -15.67
CA SER A 336 37.80 -18.95 -14.99
C SER A 336 36.48 -19.40 -15.58
N ILE A 337 35.57 -18.44 -15.87
CA ILE A 337 34.28 -18.69 -16.55
C ILE A 337 34.56 -19.30 -17.93
N TRP A 338 35.47 -18.72 -18.69
CA TRP A 338 35.87 -19.22 -20.01
C TRP A 338 36.42 -20.64 -19.99
N LEU A 339 37.23 -21.00 -18.96
CA LEU A 339 37.75 -22.35 -18.76
C LEU A 339 36.72 -23.36 -18.24
N GLY A 340 35.50 -22.91 -17.86
CA GLY A 340 34.49 -23.75 -17.20
C GLY A 340 34.93 -24.27 -15.83
N ARG A 341 35.82 -23.59 -15.17
CA ARG A 341 36.41 -23.97 -13.85
C ARG A 341 36.26 -22.79 -12.88
N SER A 342 35.75 -23.07 -11.68
CA SER A 342 35.92 -22.14 -10.57
C SER A 342 37.36 -22.12 -10.10
N PRO A 343 37.94 -20.95 -9.79
CA PRO A 343 39.30 -20.88 -9.21
C PRO A 343 39.33 -21.65 -7.88
N GLU A 344 40.11 -22.72 -7.80
CA GLU A 344 40.26 -23.48 -6.55
C GLU A 344 41.08 -22.68 -5.53
N GLY A 345 40.53 -22.55 -4.32
CA GLY A 345 41.30 -22.15 -3.12
C GLY A 345 41.68 -20.68 -3.01
N THR A 346 40.97 -19.78 -3.65
CA THR A 346 41.35 -18.38 -3.76
C THR A 346 40.56 -17.47 -2.85
N SER A 347 40.97 -16.21 -2.74
CA SER A 347 40.34 -15.19 -1.92
C SER A 347 38.87 -14.93 -2.34
N ILE A 348 38.07 -14.36 -1.45
CA ILE A 348 36.71 -13.96 -1.73
C ILE A 348 36.60 -13.06 -2.99
N TRP A 349 37.63 -12.30 -3.30
CA TRP A 349 37.72 -11.38 -4.44
C TRP A 349 37.85 -12.07 -5.81
N GLN A 350 38.10 -13.39 -5.82
CA GLN A 350 38.22 -14.23 -7.02
C GLN A 350 37.09 -15.27 -7.09
N ASN A 351 36.07 -15.18 -6.23
CA ASN A 351 34.95 -16.11 -6.19
C ASN A 351 33.96 -15.80 -7.33
N ALA A 352 34.07 -16.52 -8.43
CA ALA A 352 33.25 -16.32 -9.62
C ALA A 352 31.74 -16.43 -9.37
N PRO A 353 31.20 -17.45 -8.66
CA PRO A 353 29.77 -17.53 -8.34
C PRO A 353 29.25 -16.32 -7.56
N LEU A 354 30.02 -15.82 -6.58
CA LEU A 354 29.64 -14.67 -5.78
C LEU A 354 29.54 -13.40 -6.63
N TRP A 355 30.60 -13.10 -7.39
CA TRP A 355 30.65 -11.85 -8.13
C TRP A 355 29.75 -11.85 -9.35
N SER A 356 29.52 -13.01 -9.99
CA SER A 356 28.51 -13.14 -11.03
C SER A 356 27.10 -12.95 -10.46
N ALA A 357 26.80 -13.46 -9.26
CA ALA A 357 25.53 -13.23 -8.58
C ALA A 357 25.32 -11.75 -8.21
N VAL A 358 26.38 -11.07 -7.72
CA VAL A 358 26.37 -9.64 -7.42
C VAL A 358 26.18 -8.82 -8.70
N ALA A 359 26.91 -9.12 -9.77
CA ALA A 359 26.79 -8.45 -11.06
C ALA A 359 25.36 -8.56 -11.62
N PHE A 360 24.78 -9.74 -11.58
CA PHE A 360 23.38 -9.95 -12.00
C PHE A 360 22.39 -9.19 -11.11
N LEU A 361 22.60 -9.18 -9.79
CA LEU A 361 21.76 -8.40 -8.88
C LEU A 361 21.86 -6.89 -9.15
N ILE A 362 23.05 -6.37 -9.48
CA ILE A 362 23.23 -4.96 -9.90
C ILE A 362 22.43 -4.66 -11.16
N MET A 363 22.50 -5.53 -12.18
CA MET A 363 21.71 -5.37 -13.40
C MET A 363 20.21 -5.34 -13.09
N LEU A 364 19.74 -6.18 -12.17
CA LEU A 364 18.33 -6.16 -11.74
C LEU A 364 17.96 -4.83 -11.05
N GLN A 365 18.85 -4.24 -10.26
CA GLN A 365 18.62 -2.92 -9.66
C GLN A 365 18.52 -1.83 -10.72
N VAL A 366 19.45 -1.81 -11.69
CA VAL A 366 19.41 -0.86 -12.82
C VAL A 366 18.13 -1.04 -13.62
N THR A 367 17.73 -2.28 -13.90
CA THR A 367 16.46 -2.60 -14.58
C THR A 367 15.26 -2.04 -13.81
N ALA A 368 15.23 -2.25 -12.48
CA ALA A 368 14.16 -1.74 -11.62
C ALA A 368 14.08 -0.20 -11.63
N VAL A 369 15.23 0.49 -11.63
CA VAL A 369 15.29 1.96 -11.73
C VAL A 369 14.73 2.43 -13.07
N CYS A 370 15.24 1.89 -14.18
CA CYS A 370 14.83 2.29 -15.53
C CYS A 370 13.35 2.02 -15.77
N PHE A 371 12.87 0.86 -15.32
CA PHE A 371 11.47 0.47 -15.48
C PHE A 371 10.53 1.36 -14.65
N ASN A 372 10.84 1.54 -13.35
CA ASN A 372 10.01 2.35 -12.47
C ASN A 372 10.01 3.84 -12.82
N LEU A 373 11.06 4.36 -13.45
CA LEU A 373 11.11 5.75 -13.88
C LEU A 373 10.39 6.02 -15.22
N LEU A 374 9.81 5.01 -15.87
CA LEU A 374 8.95 5.25 -17.04
C LEU A 374 7.75 6.13 -16.62
N PRO A 375 7.45 7.19 -17.40
CA PRO A 375 6.40 8.15 -17.06
C PRO A 375 4.98 7.62 -17.37
N ILE A 376 4.70 6.40 -16.96
CA ILE A 376 3.47 5.66 -17.29
C ILE A 376 2.81 5.16 -16.00
N PRO A 377 1.53 5.49 -15.73
CA PRO A 377 0.83 4.91 -14.59
C PRO A 377 0.73 3.37 -14.72
N PRO A 378 0.89 2.59 -13.66
CA PRO A 378 1.00 2.96 -12.24
C PRO A 378 2.45 3.10 -11.74
N LEU A 379 3.45 3.23 -12.62
CA LEU A 379 4.87 3.28 -12.27
C LEU A 379 5.24 4.60 -11.57
N ASP A 380 6.33 4.58 -10.79
CA ASP A 380 6.80 5.70 -9.99
C ASP A 380 7.15 6.93 -10.82
N GLY A 381 7.70 6.74 -12.04
CA GLY A 381 8.04 7.81 -12.97
C GLY A 381 6.84 8.69 -13.31
N PHE A 382 5.65 8.12 -13.41
CA PHE A 382 4.43 8.93 -13.56
C PHE A 382 4.23 9.82 -12.33
N GLY A 383 4.36 9.29 -11.11
CA GLY A 383 4.20 10.06 -9.88
C GLY A 383 5.25 11.18 -9.71
N VAL A 384 6.45 11.00 -10.30
CA VAL A 384 7.49 12.04 -10.32
C VAL A 384 7.07 13.22 -11.21
N ILE A 385 6.52 12.95 -12.40
CA ILE A 385 6.12 14.01 -13.35
C ILE A 385 4.70 14.54 -13.08
N GLU A 386 3.87 13.84 -12.34
CA GLU A 386 2.46 14.18 -12.06
C GLU A 386 2.26 15.64 -11.62
N PRO A 387 3.10 16.25 -10.74
CA PRO A 387 2.96 17.66 -10.35
C PRO A 387 3.14 18.67 -11.47
N LEU A 388 3.80 18.28 -12.56
CA LEU A 388 4.08 19.11 -13.73
C LEU A 388 2.95 19.08 -14.77
N LEU A 389 2.07 18.08 -14.67
CA LEU A 389 1.00 17.86 -15.62
C LEU A 389 -0.21 18.76 -15.32
N ASP A 390 -0.84 19.27 -16.37
CA ASP A 390 -2.16 19.86 -16.25
C ASP A 390 -3.23 18.83 -15.91
N GLN A 391 -4.35 19.28 -15.36
CA GLN A 391 -5.40 18.41 -14.85
C GLN A 391 -6.02 17.50 -15.94
N ARG A 392 -6.10 17.96 -17.18
CA ARG A 392 -6.66 17.20 -18.30
C ARG A 392 -5.72 16.07 -18.71
N THR A 393 -4.45 16.37 -18.92
CA THR A 393 -3.41 15.38 -19.27
C THR A 393 -3.26 14.34 -18.18
N ARG A 394 -3.19 14.77 -16.92
CA ARG A 394 -3.14 13.88 -15.77
C ARG A 394 -4.31 12.88 -15.78
N TRP A 395 -5.53 13.37 -16.00
CA TRP A 395 -6.73 12.52 -15.98
C TRP A 395 -6.73 11.52 -17.15
N GLN A 396 -6.32 11.96 -18.35
CA GLN A 396 -6.16 11.08 -19.51
C GLN A 396 -5.13 9.97 -19.27
N MET A 397 -3.97 10.31 -18.72
CA MET A 397 -2.93 9.33 -18.41
C MET A 397 -3.41 8.32 -17.36
N LEU A 398 -4.13 8.74 -16.33
CA LEU A 398 -4.69 7.84 -15.32
C LEU A 398 -5.75 6.89 -15.89
N GLN A 399 -6.54 7.32 -16.89
CA GLN A 399 -7.49 6.42 -17.57
C GLN A 399 -6.79 5.33 -18.37
N ILE A 400 -5.69 5.66 -19.05
CA ILE A 400 -4.89 4.71 -19.81
C ILE A 400 -4.08 3.83 -18.86
N GLY A 401 -3.79 4.32 -17.66
CA GLY A 401 -2.92 3.68 -16.68
C GLY A 401 -3.34 2.27 -16.25
N SER A 402 -4.64 1.95 -16.32
CA SER A 402 -5.12 0.59 -16.08
C SER A 402 -4.54 -0.44 -17.05
N TYR A 403 -4.14 -0.01 -18.25
CA TYR A 403 -3.52 -0.83 -19.27
C TYR A 403 -2.02 -0.51 -19.46
N GLY A 404 -1.52 0.54 -18.81
CA GLY A 404 -0.18 1.10 -19.04
C GLY A 404 0.92 0.06 -18.85
N LEU A 405 0.88 -0.68 -17.75
CA LEU A 405 1.84 -1.75 -17.47
C LEU A 405 1.79 -2.86 -18.53
N PHE A 406 0.59 -3.27 -18.93
CA PHE A 406 0.41 -4.28 -19.99
C PHE A 406 0.98 -3.79 -21.32
N LEU A 407 0.74 -2.53 -21.70
CA LEU A 407 1.27 -1.91 -22.92
C LEU A 407 2.79 -1.83 -22.92
N VAL A 408 3.42 -1.53 -21.75
CA VAL A 408 4.88 -1.55 -21.62
C VAL A 408 5.42 -2.96 -21.89
N PHE A 409 4.82 -4.00 -21.31
CA PHE A 409 5.24 -5.38 -21.58
C PHE A 409 5.04 -5.76 -23.03
N LEU A 410 3.90 -5.42 -23.60
CA LEU A 410 3.64 -5.67 -25.01
C LEU A 410 4.70 -5.00 -25.90
N ALA A 411 5.04 -3.74 -25.63
CA ALA A 411 6.06 -3.03 -26.35
C ALA A 411 7.45 -3.66 -26.22
N LEU A 412 7.85 -4.05 -25.00
CA LEU A 412 9.12 -4.71 -24.74
C LEU A 412 9.21 -6.12 -25.34
N TRP A 413 8.09 -6.81 -25.54
CA TRP A 413 8.10 -8.16 -26.12
C TRP A 413 7.93 -8.21 -27.62
N PHE A 414 7.15 -7.29 -28.21
CA PHE A 414 6.75 -7.35 -29.59
C PHE A 414 7.31 -6.23 -30.46
N VAL A 415 7.97 -5.22 -29.88
CA VAL A 415 8.54 -4.09 -30.62
C VAL A 415 10.07 -4.07 -30.46
N PRO A 416 10.83 -4.77 -31.34
CA PRO A 416 12.27 -4.91 -31.19
C PRO A 416 13.06 -3.61 -30.99
N PRO A 417 12.74 -2.48 -31.68
CA PRO A 417 13.46 -1.22 -31.43
C PRO A 417 13.31 -0.70 -30.01
N ILE A 418 12.13 -0.85 -29.39
CA ILE A 418 11.87 -0.44 -28.00
C ILE A 418 12.61 -1.38 -27.03
N ALA A 419 12.50 -2.70 -27.26
CA ALA A 419 13.19 -3.69 -26.48
C ALA A 419 14.72 -3.49 -26.51
N ASN A 420 15.29 -3.35 -27.71
CA ASN A 420 16.73 -3.16 -27.88
C ASN A 420 17.19 -1.83 -27.22
N GLY A 421 16.44 -0.75 -27.44
CA GLY A 421 16.76 0.54 -26.79
C GLY A 421 16.74 0.46 -25.28
N PHE A 422 15.75 -0.23 -24.70
CA PHE A 422 15.64 -0.42 -23.25
C PHE A 422 16.80 -1.26 -22.69
N TRP A 423 17.11 -2.38 -23.31
CA TRP A 423 18.20 -3.25 -22.86
C TRP A 423 19.60 -2.60 -23.08
N ASN A 424 19.82 -1.92 -24.20
CA ASN A 424 21.07 -1.18 -24.44
C ASN A 424 21.30 -0.12 -23.34
N MET A 425 20.25 0.64 -23.00
CA MET A 425 20.33 1.62 -21.92
C MET A 425 20.70 0.97 -20.57
N ILE A 426 20.15 -0.22 -20.25
CA ILE A 426 20.48 -0.95 -19.02
C ILE A 426 21.95 -1.38 -19.05
N PHE A 427 22.43 -1.95 -20.17
CA PHE A 427 23.82 -2.38 -20.31
C PHE A 427 24.77 -1.17 -20.26
N ASP A 428 24.45 -0.05 -20.90
CA ASP A 428 25.26 1.17 -20.85
C ASP A 428 25.42 1.69 -19.41
N ILE A 429 24.33 1.69 -18.62
CA ILE A 429 24.39 2.08 -17.20
C ILE A 429 25.20 1.06 -16.38
N THR A 430 25.03 -0.23 -16.66
CA THR A 430 25.76 -1.30 -15.96
C THR A 430 27.27 -1.20 -16.26
N HIS A 431 27.64 -0.91 -17.49
CA HIS A 431 29.02 -0.61 -17.89
C HIS A 431 29.59 0.63 -17.19
N ALA A 432 28.77 1.71 -17.08
CA ALA A 432 29.17 2.92 -16.35
C ALA A 432 29.47 2.62 -14.86
N LEU A 433 28.84 1.58 -14.30
CA LEU A 433 29.11 1.06 -12.95
C LEU A 433 30.31 0.09 -12.90
N GLN A 434 31.05 -0.05 -14.00
CA GLN A 434 32.25 -0.90 -14.11
C GLN A 434 31.95 -2.42 -13.97
N ILE A 435 30.77 -2.86 -14.35
CA ILE A 435 30.36 -4.25 -14.26
C ILE A 435 30.55 -4.94 -15.62
N PRO A 436 31.38 -6.00 -15.69
CA PRO A 436 31.58 -6.75 -16.93
C PRO A 436 30.33 -7.53 -17.35
N ASP A 437 30.00 -7.47 -18.63
CA ASP A 437 28.85 -8.17 -19.20
C ASP A 437 28.90 -9.68 -18.99
N GLU A 438 30.11 -10.26 -19.05
CA GLU A 438 30.29 -11.70 -18.90
C GLU A 438 29.89 -12.18 -17.50
N LEU A 439 30.18 -11.40 -16.46
CA LEU A 439 29.74 -11.70 -15.10
C LEU A 439 28.23 -11.62 -14.97
N VAL A 440 27.61 -10.64 -15.63
CA VAL A 440 26.14 -10.50 -15.64
C VAL A 440 25.49 -11.71 -16.33
N ARG A 441 26.03 -12.11 -17.49
CA ARG A 441 25.53 -13.29 -18.23
C ARG A 441 25.70 -14.58 -17.46
N GLU A 442 26.86 -14.75 -16.81
CA GLU A 442 27.12 -15.91 -15.96
C GLU A 442 26.18 -15.94 -14.76
N GLY A 443 25.97 -14.81 -14.09
CA GLY A 443 25.00 -14.67 -13.01
C GLY A 443 23.58 -15.04 -13.45
N PHE A 444 23.17 -14.58 -14.63
CA PHE A 444 21.88 -14.94 -15.22
C PHE A 444 21.78 -16.44 -15.55
N ARG A 445 22.80 -17.03 -16.18
CA ARG A 445 22.85 -18.48 -16.46
C ARG A 445 22.74 -19.31 -15.19
N ASN A 446 23.52 -18.98 -14.19
CA ASN A 446 23.51 -19.69 -12.91
C ASN A 446 22.20 -19.49 -12.14
N PHE A 447 21.58 -18.33 -12.24
CA PHE A 447 20.25 -18.07 -11.67
C PHE A 447 19.18 -18.95 -12.33
N MET A 448 19.24 -19.11 -13.66
CA MET A 448 18.29 -19.87 -14.47
C MET A 448 18.69 -21.33 -14.66
N PHE A 449 19.30 -21.96 -13.65
CA PHE A 449 19.90 -23.28 -13.70
C PHE A 449 18.98 -24.42 -14.20
N TRP A 450 17.66 -24.19 -14.21
CA TRP A 450 16.66 -25.13 -14.75
C TRP A 450 16.44 -25.01 -16.27
N ARG A 451 17.04 -24.01 -16.92
CA ARG A 451 17.05 -23.88 -18.37
C ARG A 451 18.28 -24.59 -18.93
N GLU A 452 18.10 -25.47 -19.87
CA GLU A 452 19.22 -26.02 -20.63
C GLU A 452 19.97 -24.87 -21.33
N PRO A 453 21.29 -24.87 -21.35
CA PRO A 453 22.04 -23.89 -22.13
C PRO A 453 21.59 -24.02 -23.60
N PRO A 454 21.44 -22.92 -24.34
CA PRO A 454 21.18 -22.99 -25.77
C PRO A 454 22.29 -23.81 -26.43
N SER A 455 21.87 -24.89 -27.11
CA SER A 455 22.72 -25.82 -27.85
C SER A 455 23.52 -25.12 -28.93
#